data_8920e3a31d4ccd6ec49eaff030fb535d
#
_entry.id   8920e3a31d4ccd6ec49eaff030fb535d
#
_cell.length_a   1.000
_cell.length_b   1.000
_cell.length_c   1.000
_cell.angle_alpha   90.00
_cell.angle_beta   90.00
_cell.angle_gamma   90.00
#
_symmetry.space_group_name_H-M   'P 1'
#
loop_
_entity.id
_entity.type
_entity.pdbx_description
1 polymer ?
#
loop_
_entity_poly.entity_id
_entity_poly.type
_entity_poly.pdbx_seq_one_letter_code
_entity_poly.pdbx_strand_id
1 'polypeptide(L)' 'MWKEKSGKLYQKFEFKTFVEAFSFMTAVALLAEKADHHPTWKNTYNKVEIWLSTHDAGDVVTAKDTKLAKQIDGLKPAA' A
#
# COMPACT_ATOMS: atom_id res chain seq x y z
N MET A 1 0.96 2.11 10.53
CA MET A 1 -0.12 1.16 10.85
C MET A 1 -1.34 1.45 9.99
N TRP A 2 -1.95 0.42 9.48
CA TRP A 2 -3.09 0.58 8.59
C TRP A 2 -4.33 1.01 9.36
N LYS A 3 -5.04 1.99 8.82
CA LYS A 3 -6.28 2.50 9.38
C LYS A 3 -7.37 2.43 8.33
N GLU A 4 -8.60 2.20 8.75
CA GLU A 4 -9.71 2.22 7.82
C GLU A 4 -10.26 3.65 7.74
N LYS A 5 -10.24 4.23 6.53
CA LYS A 5 -10.70 5.60 6.29
C LYS A 5 -11.58 5.58 5.04
N SER A 6 -12.81 6.05 5.19
CA SER A 6 -13.77 6.13 4.07
C SER A 6 -13.90 4.82 3.31
N GLY A 7 -13.95 3.71 4.04
CA GLY A 7 -14.13 2.39 3.45
C GLY A 7 -12.85 1.79 2.85
N LYS A 8 -11.70 2.38 3.10
CA LYS A 8 -10.43 1.90 2.54
C LYS A 8 -9.41 1.72 3.66
N LEU A 9 -8.51 0.75 3.48
CA LEU A 9 -7.33 0.65 4.34
C LEU A 9 -6.33 1.70 3.88
N TYR A 10 -5.83 2.49 4.80
CA TYR A 10 -4.92 3.57 4.51
C TYR A 10 -3.67 3.48 5.38
N GLN A 11 -2.51 3.71 4.77
CA GLN A 11 -1.28 3.91 5.53
C GLN A 11 -0.35 4.84 4.78
N LYS A 12 0.37 5.66 5.55
CA LYS A 12 1.41 6.54 5.05
C LYS A 12 2.76 5.98 5.48
N PHE A 13 3.69 5.93 4.54
CA PHE A 13 5.07 5.49 4.76
C PHE A 13 6.01 6.64 4.50
N GLU A 14 7.02 6.79 5.33
CA GLU A 14 7.99 7.85 5.18
C GLU A 14 9.39 7.26 5.16
N PHE A 15 10.22 7.75 4.23
CA PHE A 15 11.57 7.24 4.00
C PHE A 15 12.58 8.38 4.11
N LYS A 16 13.85 8.07 4.00
CA LYS A 16 14.89 9.10 4.06
C LYS A 16 15.01 9.85 2.76
N THR A 17 14.83 9.17 1.62
CA THR A 17 15.05 9.74 0.30
C THR A 17 13.92 9.34 -0.65
N PHE A 18 13.83 10.06 -1.76
CA PHE A 18 12.92 9.71 -2.83
C PHE A 18 13.23 8.33 -3.42
N VAL A 19 14.52 8.00 -3.57
CA VAL A 19 14.91 6.72 -4.14
C VAL A 19 14.41 5.56 -3.26
N GLU A 20 14.53 5.71 -1.94
CA GLU A 20 14.00 4.70 -1.02
C GLU A 20 12.49 4.57 -1.15
N ALA A 21 11.79 5.70 -1.23
CA ALA A 21 10.34 5.68 -1.40
C ALA A 21 9.94 5.01 -2.70
N PHE A 22 10.61 5.33 -3.80
CA PHE A 22 10.28 4.77 -5.09
C PHE A 22 10.64 3.29 -5.17
N SER A 23 11.74 2.88 -4.54
CA SER A 23 12.11 1.46 -4.45
C SER A 23 11.04 0.67 -3.71
N PHE A 24 10.52 1.24 -2.62
CA PHE A 24 9.41 0.63 -1.90
C PHE A 24 8.17 0.50 -2.79
N MET A 25 7.83 1.56 -3.52
CA MET A 25 6.68 1.52 -4.43
C MET A 25 6.85 0.46 -5.50
N THR A 26 8.06 0.30 -6.02
CA THR A 26 8.33 -0.73 -7.03
C THR A 26 8.05 -2.12 -6.46
N ALA A 27 8.50 -2.38 -5.24
CA ALA A 27 8.25 -3.67 -4.59
C ALA A 27 6.76 -3.88 -4.33
N VAL A 28 6.05 -2.83 -3.90
CA VAL A 28 4.59 -2.89 -3.70
C VAL A 28 3.90 -3.19 -5.03
N ALA A 29 4.36 -2.57 -6.11
CA ALA A 29 3.77 -2.80 -7.43
C ALA A 29 3.87 -4.28 -7.84
N LEU A 30 5.02 -4.92 -7.56
CA LEU A 30 5.19 -6.32 -7.87
C LEU A 30 4.27 -7.21 -7.04
N LEU A 31 4.09 -6.90 -5.76
CA LEU A 31 3.16 -7.63 -4.90
C LEU A 31 1.72 -7.45 -5.38
N ALA A 32 1.35 -6.23 -5.73
CA ALA A 32 -0.01 -5.92 -6.19
C ALA A 32 -0.31 -6.66 -7.48
N GLU A 33 0.63 -6.68 -8.40
CA GLU A 33 0.44 -7.37 -9.67
C GLU A 33 0.32 -8.87 -9.45
N LYS A 34 1.13 -9.45 -8.59
CA LYS A 34 1.05 -10.87 -8.28
C LYS A 34 -0.28 -11.24 -7.66
N ALA A 35 -0.82 -10.37 -6.82
CA ALA A 35 -2.10 -10.59 -6.16
C ALA A 35 -3.29 -10.23 -7.06
N ASP A 36 -3.03 -9.61 -8.21
CA ASP A 36 -4.06 -9.04 -9.08
C ASP A 36 -5.00 -8.14 -8.28
N HIS A 37 -4.41 -7.31 -7.40
CA HIS A 37 -5.16 -6.43 -6.51
C HIS A 37 -4.36 -5.15 -6.35
N HIS A 38 -4.79 -4.07 -7.00
CA HIS A 38 -3.97 -2.88 -7.19
C HIS A 38 -4.39 -1.75 -6.25
N PRO A 39 -3.42 -1.04 -5.67
CA PRO A 39 -3.71 0.04 -4.73
C PRO A 39 -4.01 1.35 -5.45
N THR A 40 -4.66 2.26 -4.72
CA THR A 40 -4.60 3.68 -5.04
C THR A 40 -3.46 4.24 -4.20
N TRP A 41 -2.57 5.01 -4.80
CA TRP A 41 -1.44 5.53 -4.06
C TRP A 41 -0.99 6.89 -4.55
N LYS A 42 -0.22 7.55 -3.69
CA LYS A 42 0.32 8.88 -3.96
C LYS A 42 1.74 8.95 -3.40
N ASN A 43 2.65 9.47 -4.21
CA ASN A 43 4.03 9.68 -3.76
C ASN A 43 4.34 11.16 -3.82
N THR A 44 4.89 11.68 -2.72
CA THR A 44 5.39 13.04 -2.64
C THR A 44 6.79 12.95 -2.02
N TYR A 45 7.82 13.09 -2.85
CA TYR A 45 9.22 13.01 -2.44
C TYR A 45 9.50 11.72 -1.65
N ASN A 46 9.69 11.81 -0.33
CA ASN A 46 10.02 10.65 0.50
C ASN A 46 8.81 10.01 1.18
N LYS A 47 7.60 10.41 0.79
CA LYS A 47 6.36 9.95 1.41
C LYS A 47 5.54 9.17 0.42
N VAL A 48 4.97 8.06 0.87
CA VAL A 48 4.10 7.21 0.06
C VAL A 48 2.82 6.98 0.85
N GLU A 49 1.69 7.30 0.24
CA GLU A 49 0.38 7.02 0.84
C GLU A 49 -0.28 5.93 0.02
N ILE A 50 -0.85 4.94 0.69
CA ILE A 50 -1.47 3.81 0.02
C ILE A 50 -2.87 3.60 0.57
N TRP A 51 -3.84 3.44 -0.33
CA TRP A 51 -5.22 3.10 -0.02
C TRP A 51 -5.54 1.76 -0.68
N LEU A 52 -6.13 0.84 0.09
CA LEU A 52 -6.53 -0.47 -0.41
C LEU A 52 -8.02 -0.65 -0.22
N SER A 53 -8.70 -1.11 -1.28
CA SER A 53 -10.10 -1.49 -1.20
C SER A 53 -10.37 -2.50 -2.31
N THR A 54 -11.45 -3.26 -2.17
CA THR A 54 -11.82 -4.27 -3.16
C THR A 54 -12.97 -3.72 -3.99
N HIS A 55 -12.66 -3.34 -5.24
CA HIS A 55 -13.62 -2.72 -6.14
C HIS A 55 -14.83 -3.63 -6.39
N ASP A 56 -14.58 -4.91 -6.67
CA ASP A 56 -15.63 -5.85 -7.00
C ASP A 56 -16.61 -6.11 -5.84
N ALA A 57 -16.20 -5.80 -4.62
CA ALA A 57 -17.04 -5.95 -3.44
C ALA A 57 -17.77 -4.66 -3.06
N GLY A 58 -17.72 -3.63 -3.94
CA GLY A 58 -18.37 -2.36 -3.69
C GLY A 58 -17.45 -1.34 -3.02
N ASP A 59 -16.16 -1.39 -3.31
CA ASP A 59 -15.16 -0.47 -2.77
C ASP A 59 -15.09 -0.51 -1.25
N VAL A 60 -15.10 -1.71 -0.70
CA VAL A 60 -14.95 -1.91 0.75
C VAL A 60 -13.72 -2.74 1.03
N VAL A 61 -13.31 -2.75 2.30
CA VAL A 61 -12.17 -3.55 2.74
C VAL A 61 -12.58 -5.01 2.85
N THR A 62 -11.79 -5.88 2.24
CA THR A 62 -11.99 -7.33 2.34
C THR A 62 -10.68 -8.01 2.73
N ALA A 63 -10.71 -9.35 2.81
CA ALA A 63 -9.52 -10.13 3.12
C ALA A 63 -8.41 -9.92 2.10
N LYS A 64 -8.73 -9.57 0.85
CA LYS A 64 -7.73 -9.26 -0.16
C LYS A 64 -6.89 -8.07 0.26
N ASP A 65 -7.52 -7.07 0.85
CA ASP A 65 -6.85 -5.85 1.28
C ASP A 65 -5.97 -6.09 2.50
N THR A 66 -6.50 -6.80 3.50
CA THR A 66 -5.72 -7.10 4.70
C THR A 66 -4.53 -7.99 4.39
N LYS A 67 -4.70 -8.93 3.46
CA LYS A 67 -3.59 -9.81 3.05
C LYS A 67 -2.49 -9.01 2.36
N LEU A 68 -2.87 -8.15 1.41
CA LEU A 68 -1.90 -7.32 0.71
C LEU A 68 -1.22 -6.34 1.67
N ALA A 69 -1.98 -5.76 2.60
CA ALA A 69 -1.42 -4.86 3.60
C ALA A 69 -0.32 -5.54 4.42
N LYS A 70 -0.54 -6.78 4.82
CA LYS A 70 0.48 -7.53 5.56
C LYS A 70 1.73 -7.78 4.71
N GLN A 71 1.54 -8.09 3.43
CA GLN A 71 2.66 -8.30 2.53
C GLN A 71 3.47 -7.01 2.35
N ILE A 72 2.76 -5.88 2.22
CA ILE A 72 3.42 -4.57 2.11
C ILE A 72 4.21 -4.25 3.37
N ASP A 73 3.65 -4.54 4.54
CA ASP A 73 4.35 -4.31 5.80
C ASP A 73 5.65 -5.11 5.88
N GLY A 74 5.68 -6.29 5.28
CA GLY A 74 6.88 -7.11 5.24
C GLY A 74 7.99 -6.54 4.36
N LEU A 75 7.66 -5.61 3.45
CA LEU A 75 8.63 -4.97 2.58
C LEU A 75 9.30 -3.78 3.25
N LYS A 76 8.62 -3.15 4.19
CA LYS A 76 9.12 -1.91 4.76
C LYS A 76 10.45 -2.18 5.44
N PRO A 77 11.54 -1.58 4.96
CA PRO A 77 12.83 -1.78 5.61
C PRO A 77 12.76 -1.23 7.03
N ALA A 78 13.48 -1.90 7.92
CA ALA A 78 13.66 -1.37 9.26
C ALA A 78 14.42 -0.06 9.10
N ALA A 79 13.73 1.03 9.33
CA ALA A 79 14.31 2.36 9.16
C ALA A 79 15.39 2.60 10.18
#